data_b6dc252ac13035647ab50a3b3720e765
#
_entry.id   b6dc252ac13035647ab50a3b3720e765
#
_cell.length_a   1.000
_cell.length_b   1.000
_cell.length_c   1.000
_cell.angle_alpha   90.00
_cell.angle_beta   90.00
_cell.angle_gamma   90.00
#
_symmetry.space_group_name_H-M   'P 1'
#
loop_
_entity.id
_entity.type
_entity.pdbx_description
1 polymer ?
#
loop_
_entity_poly.entity_id
_entity_poly.type
_entity_poly.pdbx_seq_one_letter_code
_entity_poly.pdbx_strand_id
1 'polypeptide(L)'
;NSAGSAIAGLLQMKDQLTKDDVVVVIFHDHGTRYVGKMFNDDWVRDRGFMEVDKINALSVASGHEGKKLVTATPDHDLSDVLSLMTKYDISHIPVMEGEEFVGAINDSELYSVIARKGGKDLGKVKDHMTKAYDFVDGNASLEELAEVLNKQNPAVLVKNRSNEVQIITIHDIIAAINPKS
;
A
#
# COMPACT_ATOMS: atom_id res chain seq x y z
N ASN A 1 25.49 0.30 -23.56
CA ASN A 1 25.38 -0.66 -24.64
C ASN A 1 26.78 -1.04 -25.12
N SER A 2 27.21 -0.72 -26.35
CA SER A 2 28.51 -1.15 -26.88
C SER A 2 29.71 -0.62 -26.06
N ALA A 3 29.64 0.57 -25.49
CA ALA A 3 30.64 1.09 -24.54
C ALA A 3 30.75 0.20 -23.29
N GLY A 4 29.63 -0.32 -22.78
CA GLY A 4 29.62 -1.26 -21.66
C GLY A 4 30.30 -2.59 -22.02
N SER A 5 30.16 -3.08 -23.26
CA SER A 5 30.84 -4.28 -23.73
C SER A 5 32.37 -4.10 -23.77
N ALA A 6 32.85 -2.88 -24.12
CA ALA A 6 34.27 -2.57 -24.11
C ALA A 6 34.86 -2.61 -22.68
N ILE A 7 34.10 -2.10 -21.68
CA ILE A 7 34.50 -2.20 -20.27
C ILE A 7 34.42 -3.66 -19.77
N ALA A 8 33.40 -4.40 -20.14
CA ALA A 8 33.27 -5.81 -19.75
C ALA A 8 34.44 -6.64 -20.31
N GLY A 9 34.85 -6.39 -21.56
CA GLY A 9 36.05 -7.01 -22.16
C GLY A 9 37.33 -6.69 -21.39
N LEU A 10 37.49 -5.42 -21.00
CA LEU A 10 38.64 -5.00 -20.18
C LEU A 10 38.64 -5.73 -18.82
N LEU A 11 37.49 -5.83 -18.16
CA LEU A 11 37.41 -6.50 -16.87
C LEU A 11 37.74 -8.00 -16.97
N GLN A 12 37.41 -8.67 -18.09
CA GLN A 12 37.80 -10.05 -18.34
C GLN A 12 39.33 -10.22 -18.53
N MET A 13 39.98 -9.18 -18.97
CA MET A 13 41.44 -9.18 -19.17
C MET A 13 42.25 -8.69 -17.97
N LYS A 14 41.59 -8.27 -16.88
CA LYS A 14 42.25 -7.61 -15.75
C LYS A 14 43.44 -8.39 -15.16
N ASP A 15 43.35 -9.72 -15.13
CA ASP A 15 44.35 -10.59 -14.54
C ASP A 15 45.59 -10.79 -15.50
N GLN A 16 45.47 -10.33 -16.74
CA GLN A 16 46.55 -10.30 -17.73
C GLN A 16 47.28 -8.93 -17.78
N LEU A 17 46.74 -7.94 -17.06
CA LEU A 17 47.27 -6.57 -17.05
C LEU A 17 48.14 -6.34 -15.81
N THR A 18 49.19 -5.59 -16.00
CA THR A 18 50.12 -5.15 -14.95
C THR A 18 49.98 -3.66 -14.69
N LYS A 19 50.59 -3.16 -13.62
CA LYS A 19 50.64 -1.72 -13.31
C LYS A 19 51.38 -0.87 -14.33
N ASP A 20 52.18 -1.50 -15.17
CA ASP A 20 53.00 -0.82 -16.18
C ASP A 20 52.32 -0.77 -17.57
N ASP A 21 51.14 -1.43 -17.70
CA ASP A 21 50.38 -1.44 -18.94
C ASP A 21 49.51 -0.20 -19.08
N VAL A 22 49.50 0.36 -20.31
CA VAL A 22 48.59 1.45 -20.68
C VAL A 22 47.45 0.88 -21.49
N VAL A 23 46.24 0.96 -20.95
CA VAL A 23 45.05 0.44 -21.60
C VAL A 23 44.21 1.58 -22.17
N VAL A 24 43.92 1.52 -23.48
CA VAL A 24 43.04 2.49 -24.15
C VAL A 24 41.71 1.81 -24.49
N VAL A 25 40.61 2.39 -23.99
CA VAL A 25 39.23 1.92 -24.25
C VAL A 25 38.50 2.95 -25.08
N ILE A 26 37.94 2.53 -26.22
CA ILE A 26 37.18 3.41 -27.12
C ILE A 26 35.68 3.28 -26.80
N PHE A 27 35.06 4.37 -26.40
CA PHE A 27 33.63 4.50 -26.29
C PHE A 27 33.05 5.13 -27.55
N HIS A 28 32.48 4.33 -28.41
CA HIS A 28 32.03 4.71 -29.76
C HIS A 28 30.56 5.15 -29.84
N ASP A 29 29.81 5.12 -28.72
CA ASP A 29 28.44 5.60 -28.66
C ASP A 29 28.22 6.45 -27.40
N HIS A 30 27.18 7.28 -27.46
CA HIS A 30 26.78 8.16 -26.37
C HIS A 30 25.34 7.84 -25.94
N GLY A 31 25.04 8.03 -24.65
CA GLY A 31 23.73 7.71 -24.05
C GLY A 31 22.53 8.40 -24.71
N THR A 32 22.74 9.55 -25.37
CA THR A 32 21.67 10.27 -26.12
C THR A 32 20.99 9.43 -27.20
N ARG A 33 21.69 8.42 -27.75
CA ARG A 33 21.09 7.49 -28.73
C ARG A 33 20.04 6.55 -28.12
N TYR A 34 19.98 6.49 -26.80
CA TYR A 34 19.17 5.54 -26.05
C TYR A 34 18.09 6.20 -25.19
N VAL A 35 17.93 7.54 -25.31
CA VAL A 35 16.91 8.30 -24.55
C VAL A 35 15.49 7.78 -24.81
N GLY A 36 15.17 7.38 -26.05
CA GLY A 36 13.88 6.79 -26.39
C GLY A 36 13.81 5.25 -26.19
N LYS A 37 14.79 4.66 -25.51
CA LYS A 37 14.87 3.21 -25.26
C LYS A 37 15.16 2.95 -23.79
N MET A 38 16.40 2.51 -23.46
CA MET A 38 16.78 2.11 -22.10
C MET A 38 16.74 3.24 -21.06
N PHE A 39 16.67 4.50 -21.47
CA PHE A 39 16.45 5.66 -20.61
C PHE A 39 15.01 6.18 -20.67
N ASN A 40 14.10 5.42 -21.25
CA ASN A 40 12.67 5.69 -21.26
C ASN A 40 11.97 4.55 -20.48
N ASP A 41 11.39 4.89 -19.34
CA ASP A 41 10.79 3.92 -18.41
C ASP A 41 9.63 3.16 -19.06
N ASP A 42 8.81 3.81 -19.90
CA ASP A 42 7.72 3.15 -20.61
C ASP A 42 8.26 2.10 -21.58
N TRP A 43 9.31 2.44 -22.34
CA TRP A 43 9.94 1.49 -23.25
C TRP A 43 10.56 0.29 -22.51
N VAL A 44 11.16 0.53 -21.34
CA VAL A 44 11.77 -0.51 -20.50
C VAL A 44 10.69 -1.41 -19.91
N ARG A 45 9.58 -0.81 -19.46
CA ARG A 45 8.41 -1.50 -18.89
C ARG A 45 7.70 -2.37 -19.93
N ASP A 46 7.42 -1.82 -21.14
CA ASP A 46 6.75 -2.53 -22.23
C ASP A 46 7.53 -3.77 -22.71
N ARG A 47 8.84 -3.80 -22.45
CA ARG A 47 9.70 -4.93 -22.80
C ARG A 47 10.00 -5.88 -21.65
N GLY A 48 9.39 -5.66 -20.48
CA GLY A 48 9.59 -6.51 -19.31
C GLY A 48 10.99 -6.42 -18.71
N PHE A 49 11.75 -5.34 -19.00
CA PHE A 49 13.09 -5.12 -18.43
C PHE A 49 13.06 -4.32 -17.11
N MET A 50 11.91 -3.78 -16.76
CA MET A 50 11.65 -3.16 -15.48
C MET A 50 10.59 -4.00 -14.78
N GLU A 51 10.87 -4.45 -13.58
CA GLU A 51 9.81 -4.97 -12.73
C GLU A 51 8.82 -3.82 -12.51
N VAL A 52 7.59 -4.01 -12.94
CA VAL A 52 6.48 -3.15 -12.51
C VAL A 52 6.41 -3.35 -11.00
N ASP A 53 6.55 -2.28 -10.22
CA ASP A 53 6.29 -2.35 -8.80
C ASP A 53 4.91 -2.96 -8.64
N LYS A 54 4.86 -4.24 -8.27
CA LYS A 54 3.59 -4.92 -8.06
C LYS A 54 2.91 -4.19 -6.93
N ILE A 55 1.72 -3.66 -7.23
CA ILE A 55 0.89 -3.06 -6.19
C ILE A 55 0.69 -4.14 -5.12
N ASN A 56 1.14 -3.85 -3.91
CA ASN A 56 1.01 -4.70 -2.74
C ASN A 56 0.35 -3.93 -1.60
N ALA A 57 0.05 -4.59 -0.49
CA ALA A 57 -0.63 -3.97 0.65
C ALA A 57 0.12 -2.72 1.16
N LEU A 58 1.45 -2.74 1.25
CA LEU A 58 2.23 -1.57 1.66
C LEU A 58 2.12 -0.41 0.68
N SER A 59 2.15 -0.66 -0.62
CA SER A 59 2.02 0.39 -1.63
C SER A 59 0.62 1.02 -1.62
N VAL A 60 -0.43 0.22 -1.39
CA VAL A 60 -1.80 0.73 -1.19
C VAL A 60 -1.87 1.57 0.09
N ALA A 61 -1.34 1.07 1.20
CA ALA A 61 -1.34 1.76 2.48
C ALA A 61 -0.52 3.06 2.48
N SER A 62 0.48 3.20 1.60
CA SER A 62 1.29 4.42 1.49
C SER A 62 0.47 5.67 1.17
N GLY A 63 -0.70 5.54 0.54
CA GLY A 63 -1.68 6.61 0.37
C GLY A 63 -2.20 7.21 1.68
N HIS A 64 -1.99 6.52 2.80
CA HIS A 64 -2.34 6.96 4.15
C HIS A 64 -1.13 7.37 5.00
N GLU A 65 0.07 7.46 4.42
CA GLU A 65 1.28 7.86 5.14
C GLU A 65 1.09 9.20 5.86
N GLY A 66 1.48 9.26 7.14
CA GLY A 66 1.30 10.42 8.00
C GLY A 66 -0.11 10.59 8.59
N LYS A 67 -1.09 9.76 8.21
CA LYS A 67 -2.41 9.75 8.85
C LYS A 67 -2.43 8.73 9.98
N LYS A 68 -2.78 9.18 11.18
CA LYS A 68 -2.96 8.28 12.32
C LYS A 68 -4.25 7.46 12.13
N LEU A 69 -4.16 6.15 12.40
CA LEU A 69 -5.34 5.28 12.41
C LEU A 69 -6.36 5.78 13.44
N VAL A 70 -7.59 6.03 13.00
CA VAL A 70 -8.70 6.41 13.89
C VAL A 70 -9.30 5.11 14.43
N THR A 71 -9.37 4.99 15.74
CA THR A 71 -9.92 3.82 16.43
C THR A 71 -10.99 4.23 17.43
N ALA A 72 -11.86 3.28 17.79
CA ALA A 72 -12.81 3.41 18.88
C ALA A 72 -12.49 2.39 19.98
N THR A 73 -13.13 2.53 21.14
CA THR A 73 -13.13 1.51 22.19
C THR A 73 -14.52 0.89 22.32
N PRO A 74 -14.66 -0.32 22.93
CA PRO A 74 -15.95 -0.95 23.14
C PRO A 74 -16.96 -0.08 23.88
N ASP A 75 -16.49 0.78 24.78
CA ASP A 75 -17.32 1.63 25.63
C ASP A 75 -17.61 3.03 25.03
N HIS A 76 -17.08 3.36 23.85
CA HIS A 76 -17.47 4.59 23.16
C HIS A 76 -18.96 4.57 22.81
N ASP A 77 -19.58 5.77 22.81
CA ASP A 77 -20.92 5.94 22.28
C ASP A 77 -20.89 5.90 20.74
N LEU A 78 -21.89 5.26 20.13
CA LEU A 78 -21.98 5.21 18.66
C LEU A 78 -22.17 6.60 18.03
N SER A 79 -22.72 7.56 18.77
CA SER A 79 -22.81 8.97 18.34
C SER A 79 -21.44 9.61 18.17
N ASP A 80 -20.46 9.26 19.04
CA ASP A 80 -19.10 9.74 18.93
C ASP A 80 -18.40 9.12 17.73
N VAL A 81 -18.62 7.82 17.50
CA VAL A 81 -18.11 7.12 16.31
C VAL A 81 -18.65 7.73 15.02
N LEU A 82 -19.95 8.05 14.96
CA LEU A 82 -20.54 8.76 13.82
C LEU A 82 -19.85 10.13 13.58
N SER A 83 -19.58 10.86 14.67
CA SER A 83 -18.88 12.14 14.61
C SER A 83 -17.44 11.99 14.09
N LEU A 84 -16.73 10.92 14.51
CA LEU A 84 -15.39 10.60 14.01
C LEU A 84 -15.43 10.25 12.53
N MET A 85 -16.35 9.39 12.06
CA MET A 85 -16.50 9.04 10.66
C MET A 85 -16.73 10.28 9.79
N THR A 86 -17.65 11.15 10.21
CA THR A 86 -17.94 12.40 9.49
C THR A 86 -16.77 13.36 9.48
N LYS A 87 -16.10 13.54 10.64
CA LYS A 87 -14.97 14.47 10.78
C LYS A 87 -13.77 14.09 9.93
N TYR A 88 -13.48 12.81 9.83
CA TYR A 88 -12.29 12.30 9.13
C TYR A 88 -12.59 11.75 7.73
N ASP A 89 -13.86 11.77 7.31
CA ASP A 89 -14.34 11.23 6.04
C ASP A 89 -13.91 9.75 5.85
N ILE A 90 -14.24 8.94 6.87
CA ILE A 90 -13.89 7.52 6.92
C ILE A 90 -15.12 6.66 7.18
N SER A 91 -15.16 5.49 6.54
CA SER A 91 -16.30 4.55 6.63
C SER A 91 -16.02 3.34 7.53
N HIS A 92 -14.78 3.19 8.00
CA HIS A 92 -14.35 2.01 8.75
C HIS A 92 -13.52 2.43 9.95
N ILE A 93 -13.90 1.97 11.14
CA ILE A 93 -13.20 2.27 12.40
C ILE A 93 -12.92 0.95 13.12
N PRO A 94 -11.66 0.55 13.28
CA PRO A 94 -11.27 -0.55 14.14
C PRO A 94 -11.56 -0.24 15.61
N VAL A 95 -12.00 -1.25 16.36
CA VAL A 95 -12.25 -1.16 17.80
C VAL A 95 -11.11 -1.80 18.54
N MET A 96 -10.53 -1.06 19.48
CA MET A 96 -9.40 -1.51 20.29
C MET A 96 -9.76 -1.55 21.78
N GLU A 97 -9.24 -2.57 22.46
CA GLU A 97 -9.23 -2.67 23.92
C GLU A 97 -7.75 -2.82 24.36
N GLY A 98 -7.22 -1.76 24.97
CA GLY A 98 -5.77 -1.67 25.20
C GLY A 98 -4.99 -1.62 23.88
N GLU A 99 -4.14 -2.60 23.63
CA GLU A 99 -3.36 -2.74 22.38
C GLU A 99 -3.95 -3.76 21.41
N GLU A 100 -5.07 -4.40 21.73
CA GLU A 100 -5.69 -5.43 20.92
C GLU A 100 -6.85 -4.89 20.07
N PHE A 101 -6.94 -5.35 18.82
CA PHE A 101 -8.08 -5.10 17.96
C PHE A 101 -9.17 -6.14 18.24
N VAL A 102 -10.24 -5.71 18.91
CA VAL A 102 -11.31 -6.60 19.40
C VAL A 102 -12.56 -6.58 18.54
N GLY A 103 -12.68 -5.60 17.63
CA GLY A 103 -13.84 -5.48 16.76
C GLY A 103 -13.66 -4.44 15.69
N ALA A 104 -14.76 -4.15 14.99
CA ALA A 104 -14.83 -3.11 13.96
C ALA A 104 -16.24 -2.51 13.91
N ILE A 105 -16.34 -1.26 13.50
CA ILE A 105 -17.60 -0.59 13.12
C ILE A 105 -17.41 -0.01 11.73
N ASN A 106 -18.39 -0.21 10.88
CA ASN A 106 -18.45 0.42 9.57
C ASN A 106 -19.73 1.26 9.40
N ASP A 107 -19.78 2.06 8.35
CA ASP A 107 -20.92 2.94 8.05
C ASP A 107 -22.23 2.18 7.83
N SER A 108 -22.18 0.98 7.23
CA SER A 108 -23.37 0.14 7.00
C SER A 108 -23.97 -0.36 8.31
N GLU A 109 -23.12 -0.78 9.27
CA GLU A 109 -23.56 -1.17 10.62
C GLU A 109 -24.21 0.03 11.33
N LEU A 110 -23.51 1.17 11.32
CA LEU A 110 -23.99 2.39 11.95
C LEU A 110 -25.31 2.86 11.34
N TYR A 111 -25.43 2.87 10.00
CA TYR A 111 -26.67 3.18 9.31
C TYR A 111 -27.83 2.27 9.74
N SER A 112 -27.58 0.96 9.84
CA SER A 112 -28.57 -0.02 10.27
C SER A 112 -29.07 0.26 11.68
N VAL A 113 -28.21 0.69 12.60
CA VAL A 113 -28.58 1.07 13.96
C VAL A 113 -29.41 2.36 13.97
N ILE A 114 -28.95 3.38 13.23
CA ILE A 114 -29.66 4.67 13.10
C ILE A 114 -31.08 4.46 12.54
N ALA A 115 -31.21 3.68 11.48
CA ALA A 115 -32.49 3.38 10.85
C ALA A 115 -33.48 2.69 11.82
N ARG A 116 -32.99 1.76 12.64
CA ARG A 116 -33.82 1.04 13.63
C ARG A 116 -34.21 1.90 14.83
N LYS A 117 -33.29 2.77 15.30
CA LYS A 117 -33.50 3.57 16.53
C LYS A 117 -33.98 4.98 16.28
N GLY A 118 -34.14 5.39 15.00
CA GLY A 118 -34.59 6.75 14.63
C GLY A 118 -33.62 7.85 15.08
N GLY A 119 -32.33 7.54 15.21
CA GLY A 119 -31.26 8.50 15.57
C GLY A 119 -31.17 8.83 17.06
N LYS A 120 -31.99 8.21 17.93
CA LYS A 120 -31.97 8.44 19.37
C LYS A 120 -31.28 7.29 20.07
N ASP A 121 -30.44 7.63 21.07
CA ASP A 121 -29.75 6.67 21.93
C ASP A 121 -29.21 5.44 21.16
N LEU A 122 -28.17 5.69 20.39
CA LEU A 122 -27.60 4.66 19.50
C LEU A 122 -26.95 3.50 20.28
N GLY A 123 -26.58 3.73 21.56
CA GLY A 123 -25.94 2.75 22.43
C GLY A 123 -24.41 2.75 22.29
N LYS A 124 -23.78 1.72 22.82
CA LYS A 124 -22.33 1.56 22.87
C LYS A 124 -21.81 0.77 21.67
N VAL A 125 -20.54 0.98 21.34
CA VAL A 125 -19.81 0.27 20.25
C VAL A 125 -19.88 -1.24 20.45
N LYS A 126 -19.64 -1.73 21.68
CA LYS A 126 -19.65 -3.17 22.02
C LYS A 126 -20.96 -3.90 21.68
N ASP A 127 -22.09 -3.19 21.66
CA ASP A 127 -23.40 -3.76 21.39
C ASP A 127 -23.66 -3.96 19.88
N HIS A 128 -22.78 -3.39 19.03
CA HIS A 128 -22.99 -3.30 17.58
C HIS A 128 -21.72 -3.58 16.75
N MET A 129 -20.54 -3.71 17.39
CA MET A 129 -19.30 -4.02 16.68
C MET A 129 -19.34 -5.42 16.07
N THR A 130 -18.71 -5.55 14.92
CA THR A 130 -18.47 -6.82 14.24
C THR A 130 -17.11 -7.40 14.62
N LYS A 131 -16.72 -8.53 14.02
CA LYS A 131 -15.38 -9.11 14.16
C LYS A 131 -14.32 -8.05 13.80
N ALA A 132 -13.17 -8.10 14.49
CA ALA A 132 -12.02 -7.30 14.12
C ALA A 132 -11.55 -7.59 12.68
N TYR A 133 -11.04 -6.57 12.00
CA TYR A 133 -10.45 -6.74 10.67
C TYR A 133 -9.23 -7.64 10.73
N ASP A 134 -9.07 -8.47 9.72
CA ASP A 134 -7.93 -9.37 9.60
C ASP A 134 -6.65 -8.57 9.25
N PHE A 135 -5.51 -9.02 9.75
CA PHE A 135 -4.21 -8.49 9.36
C PHE A 135 -3.73 -9.19 8.10
N VAL A 136 -3.13 -8.43 7.19
CA VAL A 136 -2.46 -8.95 6.01
C VAL A 136 -0.98 -8.61 6.04
N ASP A 137 -0.17 -9.44 5.34
CA ASP A 137 1.25 -9.13 5.14
C ASP A 137 1.41 -7.87 4.26
N GLY A 138 2.40 -7.04 4.57
CA GLY A 138 2.67 -5.83 3.79
C GLY A 138 3.04 -6.09 2.32
N ASN A 139 3.57 -7.28 2.01
CA ASN A 139 3.89 -7.70 0.65
C ASN A 139 2.73 -8.44 -0.04
N ALA A 140 1.58 -8.60 0.64
CA ALA A 140 0.42 -9.26 0.04
C ALA A 140 0.05 -8.61 -1.30
N SER A 141 -0.08 -9.43 -2.34
CA SER A 141 -0.44 -9.01 -3.69
C SER A 141 -1.88 -8.53 -3.78
N LEU A 142 -2.26 -7.89 -4.91
CA LEU A 142 -3.64 -7.52 -5.16
C LEU A 142 -4.59 -8.72 -5.19
N GLU A 143 -4.11 -9.86 -5.71
CA GLU A 143 -4.87 -11.11 -5.76
C GLU A 143 -5.17 -11.61 -4.34
N GLU A 144 -4.16 -11.65 -3.46
CA GLU A 144 -4.32 -12.04 -2.07
C GLU A 144 -5.22 -11.06 -1.30
N LEU A 145 -5.09 -9.75 -1.54
CA LEU A 145 -6.00 -8.75 -0.98
C LEU A 145 -7.45 -8.96 -1.45
N ALA A 146 -7.65 -9.30 -2.72
CA ALA A 146 -8.99 -9.56 -3.27
C ALA A 146 -9.65 -10.82 -2.71
N GLU A 147 -8.88 -11.81 -2.26
CA GLU A 147 -9.42 -13.00 -1.58
C GLU A 147 -9.93 -12.67 -0.17
N VAL A 148 -9.25 -11.77 0.53
CA VAL A 148 -9.59 -11.40 1.91
C VAL A 148 -10.66 -10.31 1.96
N LEU A 149 -10.55 -9.29 1.09
CA LEU A 149 -11.48 -8.17 1.01
C LEU A 149 -12.76 -8.58 0.28
N ASN A 150 -13.88 -8.57 1.00
CA ASN A 150 -15.20 -8.91 0.47
C ASN A 150 -16.29 -8.17 1.27
N LYS A 151 -17.57 -8.45 0.99
CA LYS A 151 -18.68 -7.77 1.69
C LYS A 151 -18.73 -8.05 3.19
N GLN A 152 -18.24 -9.20 3.64
CA GLN A 152 -18.20 -9.58 5.06
C GLN A 152 -16.94 -9.02 5.75
N ASN A 153 -15.86 -8.83 4.99
CA ASN A 153 -14.60 -8.27 5.46
C ASN A 153 -14.21 -7.07 4.55
N PRO A 154 -14.83 -5.90 4.73
CA PRO A 154 -14.69 -4.77 3.81
C PRO A 154 -13.37 -4.00 3.95
N ALA A 155 -12.59 -4.30 4.98
CA ALA A 155 -11.30 -3.69 5.26
C ALA A 155 -10.33 -4.70 5.86
N VAL A 156 -9.04 -4.44 5.71
CA VAL A 156 -7.96 -5.20 6.36
C VAL A 156 -6.99 -4.25 7.04
N LEU A 157 -6.22 -4.76 8.00
CA LEU A 157 -5.16 -4.04 8.67
C LEU A 157 -3.81 -4.49 8.13
N VAL A 158 -2.87 -3.56 8.03
CA VAL A 158 -1.50 -3.81 7.62
C VAL A 158 -0.54 -3.01 8.50
N LYS A 159 0.63 -3.56 8.78
CA LYS A 159 1.71 -2.81 9.43
C LYS A 159 2.61 -2.18 8.38
N ASN A 160 2.80 -0.87 8.46
CA ASN A 160 3.74 -0.18 7.59
C ASN A 160 5.21 -0.46 8.00
N ARG A 161 6.16 0.08 7.26
CA ARG A 161 7.60 -0.09 7.53
C ARG A 161 8.04 0.47 8.90
N SER A 162 7.29 1.40 9.46
CA SER A 162 7.50 1.96 10.80
C SER A 162 6.78 1.17 11.90
N ASN A 163 6.21 0.00 11.56
CA ASN A 163 5.41 -0.85 12.45
C ASN A 163 4.11 -0.21 12.95
N GLU A 164 3.66 0.87 12.29
CA GLU A 164 2.37 1.49 12.57
C GLU A 164 1.27 0.77 11.79
N VAL A 165 0.11 0.58 12.44
CA VAL A 165 -1.04 -0.08 11.82
C VAL A 165 -1.78 0.92 10.94
N GLN A 166 -2.08 0.50 9.72
CA GLN A 166 -2.92 1.22 8.75
C GLN A 166 -4.07 0.32 8.30
N ILE A 167 -5.13 0.93 7.80
CA ILE A 167 -6.29 0.25 7.26
C ILE A 167 -6.30 0.36 5.74
N ILE A 168 -6.67 -0.71 5.08
CA ILE A 168 -6.87 -0.78 3.62
C ILE A 168 -8.30 -1.21 3.35
N THR A 169 -8.95 -0.51 2.45
CA THR A 169 -10.29 -0.81 1.95
C THR A 169 -10.27 -1.10 0.45
N ILE A 170 -11.38 -1.57 -0.10
CA ILE A 170 -11.53 -1.75 -1.56
C ILE A 170 -11.35 -0.40 -2.29
N HIS A 171 -11.78 0.71 -1.67
CA HIS A 171 -11.61 2.03 -2.26
C HIS A 171 -10.13 2.41 -2.45
N ASP A 172 -9.30 2.08 -1.46
CA ASP A 172 -7.85 2.37 -1.51
C ASP A 172 -7.16 1.58 -2.61
N ILE A 173 -7.57 0.32 -2.81
CA ILE A 173 -7.08 -0.50 -3.94
C ILE A 173 -7.45 0.13 -5.27
N ILE A 174 -8.72 0.54 -5.45
CA ILE A 174 -9.17 1.20 -6.68
C ILE A 174 -8.39 2.50 -6.93
N ALA A 175 -8.14 3.28 -5.89
CA ALA A 175 -7.36 4.51 -5.98
C ALA A 175 -5.90 4.24 -6.35
N ALA A 176 -5.30 3.17 -5.81
CA ALA A 176 -3.92 2.78 -6.11
C ALA A 176 -3.74 2.27 -7.56
N ILE A 177 -4.75 1.58 -8.11
CA ILE A 177 -4.73 1.09 -9.50
C ILE A 177 -4.93 2.24 -10.50
N ASN A 178 -5.70 3.27 -10.12
CA ASN A 178 -6.00 4.41 -10.98
C ASN A 178 -5.63 5.72 -10.28
N PRO A 179 -4.32 6.00 -10.10
CA PRO A 179 -3.89 7.25 -9.50
C PRO A 179 -4.37 8.40 -10.39
N LYS A 180 -5.16 9.30 -9.81
CA LYS A 180 -5.59 10.52 -10.52
C LYS A 180 -4.33 11.30 -10.89
N SER A 181 -4.12 11.48 -12.19
CA SER A 181 -3.07 12.27 -12.82
C SER A 181 -3.08 13.70 -12.30
#